data_0338df2797bf526458a7cac726605cc8
#
_entry.id   0338df2797bf526458a7cac726605cc8
#
_cell.length_a   1.000
_cell.length_b   1.000
_cell.length_c   1.000
_cell.angle_alpha   90.00
_cell.angle_beta   90.00
_cell.angle_gamma   90.00
#
_symmetry.space_group_name_H-M   'P 1'
#
loop_
_entity.id
_entity.type
_entity.pdbx_description
1 polymer ?
#
loop_
_entity_poly.entity_id
_entity_poly.type
_entity_poly.pdbx_seq_one_letter_code
_entity_poly.pdbx_strand_id
1 'polypeptide(L)'
;MSKPNILLIVIDSLRSDKCISKNLSSITPNIDFLIKNGTVFPNTISSAAATAVAMSSIFTGLPPFKIGMDTINYHRLSPDIETYVKILKNNGYKTHATAPSVAEDFGLICDFENSDSTYRNYLSLFDGLGEQIIEKLVNGSLNTPWFFYMHIFDLHTPITVPKSFSDKKFGASKYEKQISAIDFWIGKIIEKINLKNTLIILTADHGEYVPVIEYNNKIINLEASDNEAKLWKMGNRIPNISPDSALNIKKKIGGLLRNTRAKIKKQKIDELNLSPYQKRVLMESRMEEGHRMFDDLIKVPLIFSGLNIPSNKKILQQVRHIDIFPTIEDMLSLPKKQNVDGCSLLPLMQDKFLKEKPAYIQNPPSIKKNSKKIIGIRTSNYKMIKQADSDKILELYKDRKSVV
;
A
#
# COMPACT_ATOMS: atom_id res chain seq x y z
N MET A 1 -5.79 27.24 19.80
CA MET A 1 -5.23 27.05 18.44
C MET A 1 -6.24 26.26 17.62
N SER A 2 -6.43 26.60 16.35
CA SER A 2 -7.26 25.80 15.45
C SER A 2 -6.67 24.40 15.28
N LYS A 3 -7.52 23.37 15.21
CA LYS A 3 -7.05 21.99 14.93
C LYS A 3 -6.42 21.95 13.53
N PRO A 4 -5.27 21.27 13.36
CA PRO A 4 -4.64 21.14 12.04
C PRO A 4 -5.43 20.19 11.14
N ASN A 5 -5.24 20.31 9.84
CA ASN A 5 -5.73 19.37 8.86
C ASN A 5 -4.89 18.10 8.82
N ILE A 6 -5.45 17.02 8.31
CA ILE A 6 -4.78 15.73 8.15
C ILE A 6 -4.97 15.24 6.72
N LEU A 7 -3.86 15.00 6.02
CA LEU A 7 -3.84 14.40 4.70
C LEU A 7 -3.19 13.02 4.77
N LEU A 8 -3.97 11.97 4.56
CA LEU A 8 -3.47 10.59 4.44
C LEU A 8 -3.41 10.19 2.97
N ILE A 9 -2.20 10.07 2.43
CA ILE A 9 -1.94 9.61 1.07
C ILE A 9 -1.53 8.15 1.15
N VAL A 10 -2.34 7.28 0.57
CA VAL A 10 -2.02 5.86 0.41
C VAL A 10 -1.81 5.59 -1.06
N ILE A 11 -0.61 5.12 -1.43
CA ILE A 11 -0.28 4.70 -2.78
C ILE A 11 -0.33 3.17 -2.79
N ASP A 12 -1.37 2.60 -3.41
CA ASP A 12 -1.55 1.15 -3.51
C ASP A 12 -0.26 0.49 -4.03
N SER A 13 0.12 -0.58 -3.41
CA SER A 13 1.23 -1.41 -3.87
C SER A 13 2.63 -0.75 -3.83
N LEU A 14 2.86 0.38 -3.12
CA LEU A 14 4.15 1.05 -3.10
C LEU A 14 5.13 0.38 -2.14
N ARG A 15 6.24 -0.10 -2.67
CA ARG A 15 7.35 -0.70 -1.90
C ARG A 15 8.24 0.38 -1.28
N SER A 16 8.67 0.14 -0.04
CA SER A 16 9.60 1.04 0.65
C SER A 16 10.95 1.16 -0.05
N ASP A 17 11.52 0.05 -0.52
CA ASP A 17 12.81 0.03 -1.20
C ASP A 17 12.81 0.70 -2.59
N LYS A 18 11.63 0.93 -3.16
CA LYS A 18 11.44 1.62 -4.45
C LYS A 18 11.12 3.10 -4.32
N CYS A 19 11.02 3.61 -3.09
CA CYS A 19 10.82 5.03 -2.86
C CYS A 19 11.74 5.65 -1.78
N ILE A 20 12.37 4.84 -0.91
CA ILE A 20 13.25 5.32 0.18
C ILE A 20 14.66 4.70 0.08
N SER A 21 15.20 4.51 -1.08
CA SER A 21 16.55 3.97 -1.29
C SER A 21 17.51 5.03 -1.83
N LYS A 22 18.81 4.81 -1.69
CA LYS A 22 19.84 5.70 -2.29
C LYS A 22 19.97 5.52 -3.80
N ASN A 23 19.68 4.33 -4.32
CA ASN A 23 19.89 3.96 -5.72
C ASN A 23 18.54 3.73 -6.42
N LEU A 24 17.68 4.75 -6.42
CA LEU A 24 16.42 4.72 -7.13
C LEU A 24 16.63 4.99 -8.62
N SER A 25 15.94 4.25 -9.49
CA SER A 25 15.85 4.58 -10.90
C SER A 25 14.64 5.49 -11.20
N SER A 26 13.66 5.56 -10.29
CA SER A 26 12.55 6.52 -10.34
C SER A 26 13.01 7.93 -9.96
N ILE A 27 12.37 8.94 -10.51
CA ILE A 27 12.57 10.36 -10.20
C ILE A 27 11.46 10.78 -9.24
N THR A 28 11.81 11.06 -7.98
CA THR A 28 10.84 11.31 -6.90
C THR A 28 11.11 12.58 -6.09
N PRO A 29 11.33 13.76 -6.73
CA PRO A 29 11.71 14.97 -6.02
C PRO A 29 10.69 15.44 -4.98
N ASN A 30 9.40 15.14 -5.17
CA ASN A 30 8.33 15.57 -4.27
C ASN A 30 8.17 14.63 -3.07
N ILE A 31 8.33 13.33 -3.25
CA ILE A 31 8.45 12.37 -2.15
C ILE A 31 9.73 12.65 -1.36
N ASP A 32 10.85 12.94 -2.03
CA ASP A 32 12.11 13.32 -1.39
C ASP A 32 11.98 14.63 -0.60
N PHE A 33 11.16 15.58 -1.10
CA PHE A 33 10.82 16.78 -0.36
C PHE A 33 10.09 16.44 0.95
N LEU A 34 9.11 15.55 0.93
CA LEU A 34 8.40 15.10 2.15
C LEU A 34 9.34 14.39 3.13
N ILE A 35 10.25 13.55 2.63
CA ILE A 35 11.27 12.86 3.43
C ILE A 35 12.21 13.88 4.10
N LYS A 36 12.70 14.86 3.34
CA LYS A 36 13.61 15.89 3.84
C LYS A 36 12.94 16.80 4.87
N ASN A 37 11.65 17.11 4.67
CA ASN A 37 10.89 17.99 5.56
C ASN A 37 10.03 17.22 6.56
N GLY A 38 10.40 15.98 6.88
CA GLY A 38 9.63 15.11 7.75
C GLY A 38 10.45 14.03 8.43
N THR A 39 9.73 13.09 9.01
CA THR A 39 10.27 11.88 9.62
C THR A 39 9.84 10.67 8.81
N VAL A 40 10.79 9.81 8.44
CA VAL A 40 10.56 8.63 7.62
C VAL A 40 10.89 7.34 8.36
N PHE A 41 10.01 6.35 8.20
CA PHE A 41 10.12 4.99 8.72
C PHE A 41 10.19 4.00 7.54
N PRO A 42 11.39 3.65 7.05
CA PRO A 42 11.54 2.77 5.89
C PRO A 42 11.20 1.30 6.18
N ASN A 43 11.12 0.93 7.45
CA ASN A 43 10.85 -0.42 7.92
C ASN A 43 9.44 -0.55 8.52
N THR A 44 8.45 0.02 7.86
CA THR A 44 7.04 -0.14 8.25
C THR A 44 6.48 -1.43 7.67
N ILE A 45 5.85 -2.24 8.51
CA ILE A 45 5.31 -3.54 8.13
C ILE A 45 3.80 -3.47 8.02
N SER A 46 3.29 -3.79 6.84
CA SER A 46 1.87 -3.98 6.58
C SER A 46 1.35 -5.27 7.22
N SER A 47 0.12 -5.26 7.69
CA SER A 47 -0.54 -6.42 8.30
C SER A 47 -0.87 -7.52 7.29
N ALA A 48 -0.94 -7.19 5.99
CA ALA A 48 -1.23 -8.14 4.91
C ALA A 48 -0.83 -7.56 3.55
N ALA A 49 -0.64 -8.43 2.56
CA ALA A 49 -0.45 -8.04 1.16
C ALA A 49 -1.79 -7.91 0.42
N ALA A 50 -2.75 -7.22 1.03
CA ALA A 50 -4.08 -6.98 0.44
C ALA A 50 -4.72 -5.72 1.03
N THR A 51 -5.23 -4.87 0.16
CA THR A 51 -5.79 -3.55 0.48
C THR A 51 -6.86 -3.61 1.59
N ALA A 52 -7.87 -4.46 1.45
CA ALA A 52 -8.95 -4.54 2.43
C ALA A 52 -8.44 -4.82 3.85
N VAL A 53 -7.56 -5.80 4.00
CA VAL A 53 -7.02 -6.23 5.30
C VAL A 53 -6.06 -5.20 5.87
N ALA A 54 -5.14 -4.69 5.04
CA ALA A 54 -4.15 -3.71 5.46
C ALA A 54 -4.80 -2.39 5.88
N MET A 55 -5.72 -1.85 5.07
CA MET A 55 -6.41 -0.60 5.36
C MET A 55 -7.35 -0.71 6.55
N SER A 56 -8.06 -1.83 6.71
CA SER A 56 -8.87 -2.08 7.91
C SER A 56 -8.00 -2.07 9.17
N SER A 57 -6.81 -2.67 9.12
CA SER A 57 -5.86 -2.63 10.24
C SER A 57 -5.36 -1.21 10.53
N ILE A 58 -5.08 -0.41 9.50
CA ILE A 58 -4.72 1.01 9.67
C ILE A 58 -5.86 1.76 10.35
N PHE A 59 -7.09 1.69 9.80
CA PHE A 59 -8.23 2.47 10.32
C PHE A 59 -8.73 2.04 11.69
N THR A 60 -8.38 0.85 12.15
CA THR A 60 -8.81 0.35 13.47
C THR A 60 -7.71 0.35 14.53
N GLY A 61 -6.43 0.36 14.12
CA GLY A 61 -5.29 0.16 15.01
C GLY A 61 -5.18 -1.29 15.55
N LEU A 62 -5.83 -2.25 14.85
CA LEU A 62 -5.95 -3.64 15.27
C LEU A 62 -5.38 -4.59 14.22
N PRO A 63 -4.80 -5.73 14.64
CA PRO A 63 -4.39 -6.77 13.71
C PRO A 63 -5.60 -7.46 13.07
N PRO A 64 -5.45 -8.04 11.87
CA PRO A 64 -6.56 -8.59 11.08
C PRO A 64 -7.43 -9.62 11.81
N PHE A 65 -6.85 -10.46 12.66
CA PHE A 65 -7.60 -11.48 13.39
C PHE A 65 -8.54 -10.91 14.47
N LYS A 66 -8.34 -9.67 14.92
CA LYS A 66 -9.23 -8.97 15.86
C LYS A 66 -10.39 -8.25 15.19
N ILE A 67 -10.33 -8.06 13.88
CA ILE A 67 -11.34 -7.34 13.10
C ILE A 67 -12.11 -8.26 12.14
N GLY A 68 -12.00 -9.58 12.32
CA GLY A 68 -12.73 -10.55 11.51
C GLY A 68 -12.25 -10.64 10.05
N MET A 69 -11.13 -10.02 9.72
CA MET A 69 -10.54 -10.07 8.38
C MET A 69 -9.67 -11.31 8.22
N ASP A 70 -10.23 -12.47 8.52
CA ASP A 70 -9.56 -13.75 8.34
C ASP A 70 -9.84 -14.36 6.95
N THR A 71 -9.17 -15.47 6.64
CA THR A 71 -9.22 -16.10 5.31
C THR A 71 -10.58 -16.65 4.91
N ILE A 72 -11.48 -16.86 5.85
CA ILE A 72 -12.78 -17.54 5.62
C ILE A 72 -13.89 -16.52 5.37
N ASN A 73 -13.90 -15.43 6.13
CA ASN A 73 -14.92 -14.40 6.10
C ASN A 73 -14.42 -13.09 5.46
N TYR A 74 -13.58 -13.22 4.49
CA TYR A 74 -13.08 -12.10 3.74
C TYR A 74 -14.21 -11.33 3.13
N HIS A 75 -14.31 -10.07 3.44
CA HIS A 75 -14.94 -9.19 2.44
C HIS A 75 -15.09 -7.75 2.91
N ARG A 76 -15.49 -7.51 4.15
CA ARG A 76 -15.88 -6.17 4.54
C ARG A 76 -15.57 -5.91 6.01
N LEU A 77 -15.00 -4.73 6.30
CA LEU A 77 -14.87 -4.26 7.67
C LEU A 77 -16.28 -4.13 8.28
N SER A 78 -16.49 -4.78 9.44
CA SER A 78 -17.78 -4.69 10.12
C SER A 78 -18.05 -3.25 10.57
N PRO A 79 -19.27 -2.72 10.35
CA PRO A 79 -19.65 -1.39 10.82
C PRO A 79 -19.67 -1.27 12.35
N ASP A 80 -19.71 -2.40 13.08
CA ASP A 80 -19.67 -2.42 14.55
C ASP A 80 -18.28 -2.14 15.11
N ILE A 81 -17.24 -2.27 14.28
CA ILE A 81 -15.87 -1.97 14.71
C ILE A 81 -15.63 -0.47 14.58
N GLU A 82 -15.31 0.15 15.71
CA GLU A 82 -14.99 1.56 15.74
C GLU A 82 -13.69 1.84 14.97
N THR A 83 -13.77 2.77 14.03
CA THR A 83 -12.61 3.24 13.26
C THR A 83 -12.10 4.57 13.78
N TYR A 84 -10.85 4.87 13.47
CA TYR A 84 -10.28 6.19 13.73
C TYR A 84 -10.97 7.31 12.93
N VAL A 85 -11.62 6.98 11.82
CA VAL A 85 -12.45 7.94 11.05
C VAL A 85 -13.61 8.43 11.89
N LYS A 86 -14.33 7.52 12.60
CA LYS A 86 -15.39 7.89 13.55
C LYS A 86 -14.86 8.78 14.69
N ILE A 87 -13.69 8.45 15.23
CA ILE A 87 -13.07 9.23 16.31
C ILE A 87 -12.74 10.65 15.83
N LEU A 88 -12.12 10.80 14.66
CA LEU A 88 -11.83 12.09 14.07
C LEU A 88 -13.11 12.91 13.85
N LYS A 89 -14.14 12.31 13.28
CA LYS A 89 -15.44 12.92 13.07
C LYS A 89 -16.06 13.41 14.39
N ASN A 90 -16.08 12.58 15.43
CA ASN A 90 -16.59 12.92 16.76
C ASN A 90 -15.76 14.03 17.43
N ASN A 91 -14.52 14.24 16.98
CA ASN A 91 -13.66 15.34 17.40
C ASN A 91 -13.71 16.55 16.47
N GLY A 92 -14.74 16.68 15.63
CA GLY A 92 -15.04 17.85 14.82
C GLY A 92 -14.26 17.94 13.51
N TYR A 93 -13.59 16.88 13.08
CA TYR A 93 -13.01 16.83 11.75
C TYR A 93 -14.07 16.54 10.69
N LYS A 94 -14.02 17.27 9.58
CA LYS A 94 -14.75 16.91 8.36
C LYS A 94 -13.98 15.83 7.62
N THR A 95 -14.61 14.68 7.42
CA THR A 95 -13.94 13.49 6.91
C THR A 95 -14.25 13.27 5.44
N HIS A 96 -13.22 13.32 4.61
CA HIS A 96 -13.32 13.20 3.16
C HIS A 96 -12.50 11.99 2.66
N ALA A 97 -13.00 11.31 1.65
CA ALA A 97 -12.29 10.24 0.96
C ALA A 97 -12.26 10.47 -0.54
N THR A 98 -11.15 10.13 -1.19
CA THR A 98 -11.05 9.89 -2.63
C THR A 98 -10.36 8.54 -2.81
N ALA A 99 -11.11 7.51 -3.16
CA ALA A 99 -10.65 6.13 -3.17
C ALA A 99 -11.25 5.34 -4.34
N PRO A 100 -10.61 4.25 -4.80
CA PRO A 100 -11.20 3.38 -5.83
C PRO A 100 -12.51 2.77 -5.34
N SER A 101 -13.47 2.54 -6.25
CA SER A 101 -14.81 2.06 -5.90
C SER A 101 -14.80 0.73 -5.11
N VAL A 102 -13.78 -0.09 -5.27
CA VAL A 102 -13.61 -1.32 -4.47
C VAL A 102 -13.48 -1.04 -2.97
N ALA A 103 -13.10 0.17 -2.56
CA ALA A 103 -13.03 0.54 -1.14
C ALA A 103 -14.42 0.57 -0.47
N GLU A 104 -15.49 0.81 -1.22
CA GLU A 104 -16.88 0.69 -0.76
C GLU A 104 -17.24 -0.77 -0.46
N ASP A 105 -16.88 -1.66 -1.39
CA ASP A 105 -17.11 -3.10 -1.23
C ASP A 105 -16.42 -3.63 0.03
N PHE A 106 -15.24 -3.08 0.36
CA PHE A 106 -14.48 -3.43 1.55
C PHE A 106 -14.96 -2.74 2.84
N GLY A 107 -15.92 -1.83 2.76
CA GLY A 107 -16.40 -1.07 3.92
C GLY A 107 -15.42 -0.05 4.47
N LEU A 108 -14.38 0.32 3.72
CA LEU A 108 -13.30 1.20 4.18
C LEU A 108 -13.71 2.67 4.27
N ILE A 109 -14.73 3.08 3.53
CA ILE A 109 -15.15 4.48 3.43
C ILE A 109 -16.54 4.77 4.03
N CYS A 110 -17.16 3.77 4.66
CA CYS A 110 -18.51 3.91 5.22
C CYS A 110 -18.61 4.97 6.32
N ASP A 111 -17.52 5.24 7.04
CA ASP A 111 -17.50 6.20 8.15
C ASP A 111 -17.20 7.65 7.71
N PHE A 112 -16.80 7.86 6.46
CA PHE A 112 -16.53 9.18 5.91
C PHE A 112 -17.83 9.94 5.63
N GLU A 113 -17.84 11.24 5.89
CA GLU A 113 -19.01 12.11 5.63
C GLU A 113 -19.18 12.36 4.12
N ASN A 114 -18.08 12.48 3.39
CA ASN A 114 -18.03 12.79 1.97
C ASN A 114 -17.33 11.65 1.22
N SER A 115 -18.02 10.52 1.10
CA SER A 115 -17.55 9.34 0.33
C SER A 115 -18.07 9.32 -1.11
N ASP A 116 -18.60 10.44 -1.59
CA ASP A 116 -19.09 10.64 -2.95
C ASP A 116 -17.97 10.71 -4.01
N SER A 117 -16.72 10.71 -3.55
CA SER A 117 -15.55 10.81 -4.41
C SER A 117 -14.89 9.46 -4.68
N THR A 118 -15.69 8.38 -4.72
CA THR A 118 -15.16 7.13 -5.23
C THR A 118 -14.98 7.23 -6.74
N TYR A 119 -13.84 6.77 -7.20
CA TYR A 119 -13.53 6.75 -8.61
C TYR A 119 -13.49 5.30 -9.13
N ARG A 120 -13.74 5.13 -10.42
CA ARG A 120 -13.70 3.80 -11.04
C ARG A 120 -12.31 3.19 -10.88
N ASN A 121 -12.24 1.94 -10.44
CA ASN A 121 -11.00 1.18 -10.34
C ASN A 121 -10.16 1.33 -11.63
N TYR A 122 -8.85 1.55 -11.47
CA TYR A 122 -7.89 1.85 -12.56
C TYR A 122 -8.08 3.20 -13.29
N LEU A 123 -8.87 4.14 -12.77
CA LEU A 123 -8.77 5.53 -13.19
C LEU A 123 -7.44 6.09 -12.69
N SER A 124 -6.63 6.61 -13.57
CA SER A 124 -5.29 7.12 -13.25
C SER A 124 -5.34 8.60 -12.87
N LEU A 125 -4.34 9.03 -12.11
CA LEU A 125 -4.06 10.45 -11.88
C LEU A 125 -3.95 11.26 -13.19
N PHE A 126 -3.48 10.61 -14.27
CA PHE A 126 -3.34 11.22 -15.59
C PHE A 126 -4.60 11.10 -16.49
N ASP A 127 -5.65 10.44 -16.00
CA ASP A 127 -6.93 10.29 -16.70
C ASP A 127 -8.03 11.14 -16.02
N GLY A 128 -7.66 12.26 -15.39
CA GLY A 128 -8.56 13.23 -14.77
C GLY A 128 -8.70 13.11 -13.23
N LEU A 129 -8.20 12.04 -12.61
CA LEU A 129 -8.28 11.89 -11.15
C LEU A 129 -7.42 12.95 -10.43
N GLY A 130 -6.24 13.26 -10.97
CA GLY A 130 -5.34 14.26 -10.39
C GLY A 130 -5.98 15.65 -10.35
N GLU A 131 -6.63 16.06 -11.44
CA GLU A 131 -7.36 17.32 -11.54
C GLU A 131 -8.52 17.37 -10.54
N GLN A 132 -9.30 16.31 -10.41
CA GLN A 132 -10.40 16.21 -9.43
C GLN A 132 -9.90 16.37 -7.99
N ILE A 133 -8.75 15.76 -7.65
CA ILE A 133 -8.13 15.94 -6.32
C ILE A 133 -7.72 17.40 -6.10
N ILE A 134 -7.07 18.03 -7.09
CA ILE A 134 -6.67 19.43 -6.99
C ILE A 134 -7.89 20.33 -6.83
N GLU A 135 -8.93 20.14 -7.62
CA GLU A 135 -10.16 20.89 -7.52
C GLU A 135 -10.76 20.79 -6.12
N LYS A 136 -10.84 19.58 -5.55
CA LYS A 136 -11.34 19.35 -4.18
C LYS A 136 -10.53 20.12 -3.12
N LEU A 137 -9.22 20.26 -3.32
CA LEU A 137 -8.34 20.98 -2.40
C LEU A 137 -8.49 22.51 -2.49
N VAL A 138 -8.89 23.06 -3.65
CA VAL A 138 -8.90 24.52 -3.89
C VAL A 138 -10.29 25.15 -3.92
N ASN A 139 -11.35 24.38 -4.19
CA ASN A 139 -12.71 24.92 -4.33
C ASN A 139 -13.44 25.22 -3.00
N GLY A 140 -12.75 25.08 -1.86
CA GLY A 140 -13.32 25.32 -0.53
C GLY A 140 -14.24 24.21 -0.01
N SER A 141 -14.33 23.06 -0.69
CA SER A 141 -15.15 21.93 -0.24
C SER A 141 -14.62 21.25 1.03
N LEU A 142 -13.33 21.42 1.32
CA LEU A 142 -12.71 20.89 2.53
C LEU A 142 -12.79 21.95 3.66
N ASN A 143 -13.80 21.85 4.50
CA ASN A 143 -13.96 22.72 5.67
C ASN A 143 -13.00 22.31 6.79
N THR A 144 -12.19 23.24 7.29
CA THR A 144 -11.23 23.01 8.38
C THR A 144 -11.90 22.84 9.74
N PRO A 145 -11.40 21.95 10.62
CA PRO A 145 -10.35 20.97 10.36
C PRO A 145 -10.88 19.78 9.54
N TRP A 146 -10.12 19.38 8.55
CA TRP A 146 -10.48 18.22 7.73
C TRP A 146 -9.49 17.06 7.88
N PHE A 147 -10.01 15.84 7.72
CA PHE A 147 -9.24 14.62 7.45
C PHE A 147 -9.55 14.18 6.03
N PHE A 148 -8.53 14.17 5.17
CA PHE A 148 -8.68 13.75 3.80
C PHE A 148 -7.84 12.50 3.53
N TYR A 149 -8.52 11.43 3.19
CA TYR A 149 -7.93 10.17 2.77
C TYR A 149 -7.92 10.08 1.25
N MET A 150 -6.74 9.91 0.68
CA MET A 150 -6.55 9.64 -0.74
C MET A 150 -5.92 8.28 -0.93
N HIS A 151 -6.57 7.42 -1.73
CA HIS A 151 -6.03 6.12 -2.10
C HIS A 151 -5.75 6.10 -3.60
N ILE A 152 -4.47 6.14 -3.98
CA ILE A 152 -3.99 6.21 -5.36
C ILE A 152 -3.74 4.79 -5.87
N PHE A 153 -4.45 4.37 -6.91
CA PHE A 153 -4.47 2.99 -7.42
C PHE A 153 -3.54 2.76 -8.63
N ASP A 154 -2.74 3.74 -8.98
CA ASP A 154 -1.92 3.79 -10.21
C ASP A 154 -0.80 2.75 -10.27
N LEU A 155 -0.29 2.24 -9.12
CA LEU A 155 0.69 1.16 -9.07
C LEU A 155 0.07 -0.24 -9.01
N HIS A 156 -1.25 -0.35 -8.82
CA HIS A 156 -1.92 -1.65 -8.84
C HIS A 156 -1.79 -2.31 -10.21
N THR A 157 -1.37 -3.56 -10.24
CA THR A 157 -1.19 -4.32 -11.49
C THR A 157 -2.52 -4.61 -12.19
N PRO A 158 -2.60 -4.49 -13.51
CA PRO A 158 -1.54 -4.20 -14.48
C PRO A 158 -1.25 -2.69 -14.60
N ILE A 159 0.02 -2.33 -14.48
CA ILE A 159 0.49 -0.96 -14.54
C ILE A 159 0.42 -0.40 -15.98
N THR A 160 -0.07 0.82 -16.12
CA THR A 160 -0.07 1.56 -17.39
C THR A 160 0.65 2.88 -17.19
N VAL A 161 1.84 3.00 -17.75
CA VAL A 161 2.66 4.21 -17.64
C VAL A 161 2.14 5.29 -18.58
N PRO A 162 1.93 6.54 -18.13
CA PRO A 162 1.59 7.65 -18.99
C PRO A 162 2.68 7.89 -20.06
N LYS A 163 2.28 8.32 -21.27
CA LYS A 163 3.24 8.54 -22.37
C LYS A 163 4.37 9.50 -22.00
N SER A 164 4.07 10.53 -21.22
CA SER A 164 5.04 11.54 -20.74
C SER A 164 6.11 10.94 -19.83
N PHE A 165 5.87 9.77 -19.23
CA PHE A 165 6.80 9.07 -18.34
C PHE A 165 7.33 7.76 -18.93
N SER A 166 7.15 7.51 -20.23
CA SER A 166 7.59 6.27 -20.90
C SER A 166 9.12 6.18 -21.09
N ASP A 167 9.83 7.29 -21.03
CA ASP A 167 11.29 7.35 -21.19
C ASP A 167 12.03 6.60 -20.06
N LYS A 168 13.20 6.03 -20.39
CA LYS A 168 14.05 5.30 -19.46
C LYS A 168 14.57 6.15 -18.30
N LYS A 169 14.67 7.46 -18.48
CA LYS A 169 15.10 8.38 -17.41
C LYS A 169 14.17 8.37 -16.20
N PHE A 170 12.90 7.99 -16.37
CA PHE A 170 11.92 7.95 -15.30
C PHE A 170 11.89 6.62 -14.52
N GLY A 171 12.67 5.62 -14.94
CA GLY A 171 12.75 4.33 -14.24
C GLY A 171 13.17 3.18 -15.13
N ALA A 172 13.75 2.15 -14.53
CA ALA A 172 14.20 0.95 -15.22
C ALA A 172 13.05 -0.04 -15.54
N SER A 173 11.93 0.08 -14.84
CA SER A 173 10.73 -0.75 -14.97
C SER A 173 9.49 0.11 -15.14
N LYS A 174 8.36 -0.49 -15.58
CA LYS A 174 7.06 0.22 -15.59
C LYS A 174 6.65 0.67 -14.19
N TYR A 175 6.93 -0.17 -13.19
CA TYR A 175 6.66 0.15 -11.80
C TYR A 175 7.39 1.42 -11.36
N GLU A 176 8.69 1.55 -11.63
CA GLU A 176 9.49 2.72 -11.25
C GLU A 176 9.11 3.97 -12.06
N LYS A 177 8.81 3.82 -13.33
CA LYS A 177 8.26 4.92 -14.17
C LYS A 177 6.92 5.43 -13.64
N GLN A 178 6.07 4.51 -13.15
CA GLN A 178 4.79 4.90 -12.57
C GLN A 178 4.96 5.61 -11.22
N ILE A 179 5.96 5.25 -10.42
CA ILE A 179 6.31 6.00 -9.21
C ILE A 179 6.68 7.45 -9.58
N SER A 180 7.51 7.65 -10.62
CA SER A 180 7.86 8.99 -11.09
C SER A 180 6.64 9.80 -11.58
N ALA A 181 5.69 9.13 -12.21
CA ALA A 181 4.44 9.74 -12.65
C ALA A 181 3.55 10.15 -11.45
N ILE A 182 3.46 9.29 -10.43
CA ILE A 182 2.73 9.59 -9.19
C ILE A 182 3.39 10.76 -8.45
N ASP A 183 4.72 10.75 -8.35
CA ASP A 183 5.48 11.81 -7.68
C ASP A 183 5.19 13.20 -8.26
N PHE A 184 5.04 13.31 -9.57
CA PHE A 184 4.64 14.56 -10.23
C PHE A 184 3.29 15.09 -9.69
N TRP A 185 2.30 14.22 -9.50
CA TRP A 185 1.01 14.60 -8.93
C TRP A 185 1.09 14.88 -7.42
N ILE A 186 1.93 14.16 -6.68
CA ILE A 186 2.22 14.47 -5.28
C ILE A 186 2.73 15.91 -5.16
N GLY A 187 3.62 16.35 -6.05
CA GLY A 187 4.08 17.74 -6.09
C GLY A 187 2.94 18.73 -6.26
N LYS A 188 2.09 18.53 -7.26
CA LYS A 188 0.92 19.40 -7.51
C LYS A 188 -0.04 19.44 -6.32
N ILE A 189 -0.24 18.32 -5.64
CA ILE A 189 -1.08 18.23 -4.44
C ILE A 189 -0.47 19.03 -3.28
N ILE A 190 0.84 18.84 -3.02
CA ILE A 190 1.55 19.52 -1.93
C ILE A 190 1.55 21.04 -2.12
N GLU A 191 1.66 21.53 -3.36
CA GLU A 191 1.57 22.96 -3.68
C GLU A 191 0.24 23.61 -3.24
N LYS A 192 -0.83 22.84 -3.11
CA LYS A 192 -2.15 23.31 -2.67
C LYS A 192 -2.37 23.19 -1.16
N ILE A 193 -1.39 22.69 -0.43
CA ILE A 193 -1.49 22.38 1.00
C ILE A 193 -0.69 23.38 1.83
N ASN A 194 -1.30 23.93 2.88
CA ASN A 194 -0.57 24.70 3.88
C ASN A 194 0.14 23.74 4.85
N LEU A 195 1.43 23.50 4.62
CA LEU A 195 2.25 22.59 5.44
C LEU A 195 2.35 23.00 6.91
N LYS A 196 2.18 24.28 7.24
CA LYS A 196 2.22 24.77 8.64
C LYS A 196 0.99 24.34 9.44
N ASN A 197 -0.11 24.07 8.77
CA ASN A 197 -1.39 23.69 9.39
C ASN A 197 -1.91 22.32 8.92
N THR A 198 -1.08 21.52 8.29
CA THR A 198 -1.50 20.20 7.79
C THR A 198 -0.47 19.14 8.13
N LEU A 199 -0.93 18.08 8.77
CA LEU A 199 -0.16 16.85 8.94
C LEU A 199 -0.34 16.00 7.68
N ILE A 200 0.76 15.75 6.98
CA ILE A 200 0.79 14.86 5.81
C ILE A 200 1.35 13.50 6.23
N ILE A 201 0.62 12.45 5.94
CA ILE A 201 1.06 11.06 6.07
C ILE A 201 1.07 10.43 4.69
N LEU A 202 2.22 9.94 4.23
CA LEU A 202 2.33 9.15 3.01
C LEU A 202 2.76 7.74 3.36
N THR A 203 1.98 6.77 2.89
CA THR A 203 2.26 5.33 3.07
C THR A 203 1.72 4.53 1.88
N ALA A 204 1.81 3.20 1.96
CA ALA A 204 1.12 2.27 1.08
C ALA A 204 0.29 1.30 1.91
N ASP A 205 -0.66 0.63 1.30
CA ASP A 205 -1.40 -0.48 1.94
C ASP A 205 -0.55 -1.75 1.99
N HIS A 206 0.15 -2.08 0.91
CA HIS A 206 1.12 -3.18 0.77
C HIS A 206 2.12 -2.86 -0.35
N GLY A 207 3.05 -3.77 -0.59
CA GLY A 207 3.97 -3.72 -1.73
C GLY A 207 3.52 -4.55 -2.93
N GLU A 208 4.43 -4.76 -3.90
CA GLU A 208 4.16 -5.52 -5.13
C GLU A 208 5.39 -6.33 -5.56
N TYR A 209 5.14 -7.45 -6.23
CA TYR A 209 6.20 -8.16 -6.94
C TYR A 209 6.52 -7.46 -8.26
N VAL A 210 7.74 -6.99 -8.37
CA VAL A 210 8.27 -6.37 -9.59
C VAL A 210 9.23 -7.37 -10.24
N PRO A 211 8.82 -8.07 -11.30
CA PRO A 211 9.61 -9.12 -11.92
C PRO A 211 10.72 -8.54 -12.82
N VAL A 212 11.62 -7.80 -12.19
CA VAL A 212 12.76 -7.12 -12.84
C VAL A 212 14.00 -7.36 -11.99
N ILE A 213 15.07 -7.84 -12.62
CA ILE A 213 16.37 -8.04 -12.00
C ILE A 213 17.48 -7.49 -12.89
N GLU A 214 18.61 -7.18 -12.30
CA GLU A 214 19.88 -7.02 -13.00
C GLU A 214 20.61 -8.36 -13.03
N TYR A 215 21.05 -8.77 -14.22
CA TYR A 215 21.81 -9.99 -14.43
C TYR A 215 22.86 -9.77 -15.52
N ASN A 216 24.14 -9.96 -15.19
CA ASN A 216 25.27 -9.72 -16.08
C ASN A 216 25.23 -8.34 -16.78
N ASN A 217 25.03 -7.28 -16.00
CA ASN A 217 24.89 -5.89 -16.46
C ASN A 217 23.75 -5.65 -17.47
N LYS A 218 22.77 -6.55 -17.50
CA LYS A 218 21.56 -6.40 -18.31
C LYS A 218 20.32 -6.46 -17.42
N ILE A 219 19.34 -5.63 -17.75
CA ILE A 219 18.03 -5.68 -17.06
C ILE A 219 17.17 -6.75 -17.72
N ILE A 220 16.80 -7.75 -16.94
CA ILE A 220 15.78 -8.73 -17.31
C ILE A 220 14.46 -8.23 -16.75
N ASN A 221 13.54 -7.90 -17.64
CA ASN A 221 12.21 -7.40 -17.29
C ASN A 221 11.14 -8.37 -17.80
N LEU A 222 10.37 -8.96 -16.89
CA LEU A 222 9.25 -9.85 -17.16
C LEU A 222 7.91 -9.24 -16.71
N GLU A 223 7.77 -7.91 -16.66
CA GLU A 223 6.50 -7.23 -16.42
C GLU A 223 5.49 -7.50 -17.55
N ALA A 224 4.20 -7.28 -17.28
CA ALA A 224 3.16 -7.42 -18.29
C ALA A 224 3.34 -6.42 -19.44
N SER A 225 3.12 -6.86 -20.67
CA SER A 225 3.08 -5.96 -21.84
C SER A 225 1.89 -5.01 -21.77
N ASP A 226 1.93 -3.92 -22.53
CA ASP A 226 0.82 -2.96 -22.57
C ASP A 226 -0.46 -3.57 -23.17
N ASN A 227 -0.31 -4.51 -24.10
CA ASN A 227 -1.45 -5.25 -24.65
C ASN A 227 -2.08 -6.17 -23.62
N GLU A 228 -1.28 -6.88 -22.81
CA GLU A 228 -1.79 -7.67 -21.69
C GLU A 228 -2.51 -6.79 -20.65
N ALA A 229 -1.93 -5.64 -20.32
CA ALA A 229 -2.54 -4.67 -19.41
C ALA A 229 -3.90 -4.16 -19.93
N LYS A 230 -3.99 -3.83 -21.22
CA LYS A 230 -5.26 -3.42 -21.86
C LYS A 230 -6.31 -4.53 -21.80
N LEU A 231 -5.95 -5.77 -22.14
CA LEU A 231 -6.87 -6.90 -22.08
C LEU A 231 -7.40 -7.15 -20.66
N TRP A 232 -6.54 -7.06 -19.65
CA TRP A 232 -6.93 -7.15 -18.24
C TRP A 232 -7.91 -6.06 -17.83
N LYS A 233 -7.62 -4.79 -18.17
CA LYS A 233 -8.51 -3.66 -17.89
C LYS A 233 -9.86 -3.79 -18.59
N MET A 234 -9.88 -4.28 -19.82
CA MET A 234 -11.14 -4.57 -20.54
C MET A 234 -11.95 -5.67 -19.84
N GLY A 235 -11.31 -6.76 -19.43
CA GLY A 235 -11.97 -7.83 -18.68
C GLY A 235 -12.57 -7.36 -17.35
N ASN A 236 -11.90 -6.45 -16.66
CA ASN A 236 -12.38 -5.90 -15.39
C ASN A 236 -13.51 -4.85 -15.56
N ARG A 237 -13.78 -4.38 -16.78
CA ARG A 237 -14.96 -3.54 -17.06
C ARG A 237 -16.28 -4.33 -17.10
N ILE A 238 -16.23 -5.67 -17.18
CA ILE A 238 -17.41 -6.53 -17.11
C ILE A 238 -17.87 -6.55 -15.65
N PRO A 239 -19.09 -6.08 -15.34
CA PRO A 239 -19.62 -6.09 -13.98
C PRO A 239 -19.73 -7.51 -13.41
N ASN A 240 -19.53 -7.64 -12.10
CA ASN A 240 -19.67 -8.95 -11.42
C ASN A 240 -21.11 -9.49 -11.39
N ILE A 241 -22.08 -8.62 -11.69
CA ILE A 241 -23.52 -8.97 -11.86
C ILE A 241 -23.90 -9.36 -13.29
N SER A 242 -22.91 -9.51 -14.17
CA SER A 242 -23.14 -9.96 -15.55
C SER A 242 -23.56 -11.43 -15.58
N PRO A 243 -24.31 -11.88 -16.63
CA PRO A 243 -24.71 -13.28 -16.76
C PRO A 243 -23.55 -14.25 -16.59
N ASP A 244 -23.81 -15.43 -16.03
CA ASP A 244 -22.80 -16.45 -15.74
C ASP A 244 -21.94 -16.83 -16.96
N SER A 245 -22.52 -16.78 -18.15
CA SER A 245 -21.81 -17.00 -19.41
C SER A 245 -20.68 -15.98 -19.62
N ALA A 246 -20.93 -14.69 -19.38
CA ALA A 246 -19.93 -13.62 -19.51
C ALA A 246 -18.84 -13.72 -18.43
N LEU A 247 -19.24 -14.08 -17.20
CA LEU A 247 -18.29 -14.30 -16.10
C LEU A 247 -17.40 -15.53 -16.36
N ASN A 248 -17.96 -16.59 -16.94
CA ASN A 248 -17.22 -17.80 -17.31
C ASN A 248 -16.21 -17.52 -18.45
N ILE A 249 -16.58 -16.71 -19.43
CA ILE A 249 -15.67 -16.27 -20.50
C ILE A 249 -14.54 -15.45 -19.91
N LYS A 250 -14.86 -14.48 -19.02
CA LYS A 250 -13.86 -13.68 -18.30
C LYS A 250 -12.85 -14.56 -17.53
N LYS A 251 -13.36 -15.56 -16.79
CA LYS A 251 -12.52 -16.52 -16.04
C LYS A 251 -11.64 -17.37 -16.97
N LYS A 252 -12.18 -17.86 -18.08
CA LYS A 252 -11.42 -18.66 -19.07
C LYS A 252 -10.31 -17.86 -19.73
N ILE A 253 -10.60 -16.66 -20.22
CA ILE A 253 -9.60 -15.78 -20.86
C ILE A 253 -8.51 -15.40 -19.86
N GLY A 254 -8.89 -14.99 -18.65
CA GLY A 254 -7.93 -14.66 -17.59
C GLY A 254 -7.06 -15.86 -17.18
N GLY A 255 -7.63 -17.07 -17.17
CA GLY A 255 -6.88 -18.31 -16.92
C GLY A 255 -5.88 -18.63 -18.03
N LEU A 256 -6.30 -18.53 -19.29
CA LEU A 256 -5.40 -18.75 -20.45
C LEU A 256 -4.24 -17.77 -20.47
N LEU A 257 -4.51 -16.48 -20.29
CA LEU A 257 -3.46 -15.44 -20.25
C LEU A 257 -2.44 -15.72 -19.14
N ARG A 258 -2.91 -16.08 -17.94
CA ARG A 258 -2.03 -16.43 -16.81
C ARG A 258 -1.16 -17.64 -17.11
N ASN A 259 -1.74 -18.72 -17.61
CA ASN A 259 -1.02 -19.97 -17.91
C ASN A 259 0.01 -19.77 -19.00
N THR A 260 -0.33 -19.04 -20.06
CA THR A 260 0.61 -18.72 -21.15
C THR A 260 1.77 -17.87 -20.63
N ARG A 261 1.47 -16.87 -19.82
CA ARG A 261 2.49 -16.01 -19.21
C ARG A 261 3.41 -16.79 -18.26
N ALA A 262 2.87 -17.66 -17.41
CA ALA A 262 3.67 -18.50 -16.52
C ALA A 262 4.63 -19.41 -17.30
N LYS A 263 4.17 -20.02 -18.41
CA LYS A 263 5.02 -20.82 -19.30
C LYS A 263 6.16 -20.01 -19.91
N ILE A 264 5.85 -18.82 -20.47
CA ILE A 264 6.86 -17.92 -21.07
C ILE A 264 7.89 -17.48 -20.03
N LYS A 265 7.44 -17.09 -18.83
CA LYS A 265 8.33 -16.73 -17.73
C LYS A 265 9.25 -17.89 -17.36
N LYS A 266 8.67 -19.08 -17.15
CA LYS A 266 9.43 -20.29 -16.79
C LYS A 266 10.49 -20.60 -17.83
N GLN A 267 10.15 -20.63 -19.11
CA GLN A 267 11.10 -20.88 -20.19
C GLN A 267 12.28 -19.88 -20.14
N LYS A 268 11.99 -18.58 -20.07
CA LYS A 268 13.05 -17.55 -20.00
C LYS A 268 13.94 -17.67 -18.77
N ILE A 269 13.38 -18.10 -17.64
CA ILE A 269 14.10 -18.26 -16.37
C ILE A 269 14.98 -19.50 -16.41
N ASP A 270 14.49 -20.59 -17.00
CA ASP A 270 15.22 -21.86 -17.11
C ASP A 270 16.44 -21.74 -18.04
N GLU A 271 16.41 -20.80 -19.01
CA GLU A 271 17.54 -20.49 -19.91
C GLU A 271 18.67 -19.70 -19.20
N LEU A 272 18.46 -19.22 -17.98
CA LEU A 272 19.39 -18.38 -17.25
C LEU A 272 19.93 -19.07 -16.00
N ASN A 273 21.24 -18.90 -15.75
CA ASN A 273 21.85 -19.40 -14.51
C ASN A 273 21.61 -18.43 -13.34
N LEU A 274 20.38 -18.39 -12.85
CA LEU A 274 19.92 -17.47 -11.81
C LEU A 274 20.03 -18.09 -10.41
N SER A 275 20.33 -17.24 -9.42
CA SER A 275 20.23 -17.62 -8.01
C SER A 275 18.77 -17.96 -7.63
N PRO A 276 18.54 -18.72 -6.55
CA PRO A 276 17.18 -18.99 -6.06
C PRO A 276 16.36 -17.72 -5.80
N TYR A 277 17.00 -16.67 -5.28
CA TYR A 277 16.36 -15.36 -5.06
C TYR A 277 15.92 -14.70 -6.37
N GLN A 278 16.81 -14.64 -7.38
CA GLN A 278 16.50 -14.05 -8.68
C GLN A 278 15.38 -14.82 -9.41
N LYS A 279 15.39 -16.16 -9.34
CA LYS A 279 14.29 -17.00 -9.86
C LYS A 279 12.96 -16.64 -9.17
N ARG A 280 12.97 -16.52 -7.85
CA ARG A 280 11.80 -16.12 -7.09
C ARG A 280 11.27 -14.75 -7.54
N VAL A 281 12.12 -13.73 -7.59
CA VAL A 281 11.72 -12.36 -8.00
C VAL A 281 11.06 -12.36 -9.38
N LEU A 282 11.59 -13.12 -10.34
CA LEU A 282 11.04 -13.16 -11.70
C LEU A 282 9.75 -14.00 -11.81
N MET A 283 9.64 -15.08 -11.03
CA MET A 283 8.49 -15.99 -11.08
C MET A 283 7.29 -15.49 -10.28
N GLU A 284 7.55 -14.87 -9.12
CA GLU A 284 6.49 -14.52 -8.18
C GLU A 284 5.39 -13.67 -8.81
N SER A 285 4.18 -14.06 -8.51
CA SER A 285 2.98 -13.26 -8.80
C SER A 285 2.01 -13.40 -7.63
N ARG A 286 1.17 -12.39 -7.41
CA ARG A 286 0.13 -12.43 -6.38
C ARG A 286 -0.88 -13.57 -6.58
N MET A 287 -0.91 -14.18 -7.76
CA MET A 287 -1.88 -15.20 -8.14
C MET A 287 -1.39 -16.63 -7.91
N GLU A 288 -0.12 -16.82 -7.56
CA GLU A 288 0.46 -18.15 -7.36
C GLU A 288 0.18 -18.68 -5.96
N GLU A 289 0.17 -20.01 -5.82
CA GLU A 289 0.00 -20.67 -4.53
C GLU A 289 1.30 -20.51 -3.72
N GLY A 290 1.18 -19.86 -2.58
CA GLY A 290 2.31 -19.60 -1.69
C GLY A 290 1.95 -18.59 -0.62
N HIS A 291 2.85 -18.38 0.33
CA HIS A 291 2.64 -17.31 1.29
C HIS A 291 3.04 -15.97 0.66
N ARG A 292 2.19 -14.99 0.82
CA ARG A 292 2.37 -13.62 0.29
C ARG A 292 2.89 -12.70 1.37
N MET A 293 4.00 -13.08 2.01
CA MET A 293 4.53 -12.36 3.16
C MET A 293 6.00 -11.99 3.01
N PHE A 294 6.53 -11.99 1.77
CA PHE A 294 7.87 -11.45 1.50
C PHE A 294 7.90 -9.95 1.73
N ASP A 295 9.08 -9.44 2.08
CA ASP A 295 9.25 -8.02 2.36
C ASP A 295 8.88 -7.14 1.15
N ASP A 296 9.01 -7.65 -0.06
CA ASP A 296 8.49 -7.04 -1.30
C ASP A 296 7.00 -6.66 -1.22
N LEU A 297 6.20 -7.43 -0.46
CA LEU A 297 4.75 -7.22 -0.33
C LEU A 297 4.32 -6.55 0.97
N ILE A 298 5.13 -6.65 2.03
CA ILE A 298 4.71 -6.20 3.36
C ILE A 298 5.52 -5.03 3.89
N LYS A 299 6.67 -4.72 3.29
CA LYS A 299 7.51 -3.60 3.72
C LYS A 299 7.19 -2.36 2.88
N VAL A 300 6.57 -1.40 3.52
CA VAL A 300 6.04 -0.19 2.89
C VAL A 300 6.69 1.08 3.44
N PRO A 301 6.66 2.19 2.72
CA PRO A 301 7.10 3.47 3.26
C PRO A 301 6.10 4.01 4.28
N LEU A 302 6.59 4.77 5.25
CA LEU A 302 5.76 5.63 6.10
C LEU A 302 6.50 6.93 6.33
N ILE A 303 5.89 8.02 5.90
CA ILE A 303 6.44 9.38 5.98
C ILE A 303 5.43 10.25 6.71
N PHE A 304 5.87 10.95 7.75
CA PHE A 304 5.14 12.05 8.37
C PHE A 304 5.83 13.36 8.00
N SER A 305 5.07 14.35 7.53
CA SER A 305 5.61 15.66 7.13
C SER A 305 4.62 16.78 7.41
N GLY A 306 5.08 18.03 7.40
CA GLY A 306 4.25 19.18 7.77
C GLY A 306 4.07 19.31 9.29
N LEU A 307 3.23 20.22 9.74
CA LEU A 307 2.78 20.40 11.12
C LEU A 307 3.87 20.19 12.20
N ASN A 308 4.98 20.88 12.17
CA ASN A 308 6.05 20.76 13.17
C ASN A 308 6.65 19.33 13.33
N ILE A 309 6.48 18.46 12.34
CA ILE A 309 7.15 17.17 12.31
C ILE A 309 8.67 17.40 12.24
N PRO A 310 9.49 16.69 13.05
CA PRO A 310 10.94 16.77 12.95
C PRO A 310 11.41 16.47 11.53
N SER A 311 12.12 17.41 10.91
CA SER A 311 12.61 17.31 9.55
C SER A 311 13.89 16.47 9.45
N ASN A 312 14.14 15.91 8.26
CA ASN A 312 15.35 15.15 7.93
C ASN A 312 15.63 13.99 8.90
N LYS A 313 14.58 13.35 9.42
CA LYS A 313 14.71 12.28 10.41
C LYS A 313 14.38 10.93 9.79
N LYS A 314 15.33 9.98 9.85
CA LYS A 314 15.17 8.61 9.38
C LYS A 314 15.27 7.63 10.55
N ILE A 315 14.17 6.93 10.84
CA ILE A 315 14.06 5.98 11.95
C ILE A 315 14.07 4.57 11.39
N LEU A 316 15.13 3.82 11.67
CA LEU A 316 15.36 2.47 11.13
C LEU A 316 14.67 1.37 11.94
N GLN A 317 14.19 1.68 13.15
CA GLN A 317 13.42 0.72 13.94
C GLN A 317 12.20 0.26 13.17
N GLN A 318 11.90 -1.03 13.20
CA GLN A 318 10.67 -1.58 12.63
C GLN A 318 9.45 -1.01 13.35
N VAL A 319 8.46 -0.59 12.56
CA VAL A 319 7.15 -0.13 13.03
C VAL A 319 6.04 -0.82 12.22
N ARG A 320 4.78 -0.59 12.58
CA ARG A 320 3.64 -1.33 12.01
C ARG A 320 2.59 -0.37 11.47
N HIS A 321 1.83 -0.79 10.51
CA HIS A 321 0.68 -0.03 10.00
C HIS A 321 -0.31 0.38 11.09
N ILE A 322 -0.58 -0.51 12.03
CA ILE A 322 -1.49 -0.25 13.15
C ILE A 322 -1.01 0.86 14.11
N ASP A 323 0.24 1.31 13.97
CA ASP A 323 0.83 2.37 14.79
C ASP A 323 0.53 3.78 14.24
N ILE A 324 -0.02 3.91 13.00
CA ILE A 324 -0.24 5.19 12.33
C ILE A 324 -1.23 6.06 13.10
N PHE A 325 -2.44 5.57 13.33
CA PHE A 325 -3.46 6.39 13.99
C PHE A 325 -3.21 6.65 15.47
N PRO A 326 -2.68 5.72 16.30
CA PRO A 326 -2.22 6.04 17.65
C PRO A 326 -1.18 7.17 17.67
N THR A 327 -0.37 7.29 16.60
CA THR A 327 0.57 8.40 16.45
C THR A 327 -0.15 9.71 16.17
N ILE A 328 -1.15 9.71 15.31
CA ILE A 328 -1.99 10.88 15.02
C ILE A 328 -2.73 11.34 16.30
N GLU A 329 -3.30 10.41 17.07
CA GLU A 329 -3.96 10.73 18.34
C GLU A 329 -3.02 11.47 19.30
N ASP A 330 -1.81 10.97 19.50
CA ASP A 330 -0.82 11.61 20.37
C ASP A 330 -0.40 12.99 19.85
N MET A 331 -0.13 13.10 18.54
CA MET A 331 0.29 14.37 17.93
C MET A 331 -0.75 15.46 18.06
N LEU A 332 -2.03 15.10 17.95
CA LEU A 332 -3.15 16.02 17.95
C LEU A 332 -3.85 16.12 19.30
N SER A 333 -3.34 15.45 20.32
CA SER A 333 -3.94 15.38 21.66
C SER A 333 -5.42 14.98 21.61
N LEU A 334 -5.75 14.01 20.75
CA LEU A 334 -7.10 13.47 20.63
C LEU A 334 -7.39 12.46 21.74
N PRO A 335 -8.66 12.19 22.06
CA PRO A 335 -9.04 11.10 22.95
C PRO A 335 -8.49 9.77 22.44
N LYS A 336 -7.81 9.01 23.31
CA LYS A 336 -7.22 7.73 22.96
C LYS A 336 -8.28 6.66 22.77
N LYS A 337 -8.23 6.02 21.60
CA LYS A 337 -9.03 4.83 21.35
C LYS A 337 -8.61 3.70 22.31
N GLN A 338 -9.59 3.09 22.94
CA GLN A 338 -9.35 1.96 23.84
C GLN A 338 -9.18 0.64 23.06
N ASN A 339 -8.52 -0.33 23.69
CA ASN A 339 -8.38 -1.69 23.14
C ASN A 339 -7.73 -1.77 21.76
N VAL A 340 -6.71 -0.95 21.50
CA VAL A 340 -5.89 -1.00 20.28
C VAL A 340 -4.56 -1.72 20.55
N ASP A 341 -4.02 -2.37 19.52
CA ASP A 341 -2.69 -3.00 19.58
C ASP A 341 -1.60 -2.09 18.99
N GLY A 342 -2.00 -1.07 18.28
CA GLY A 342 -1.12 -0.02 17.79
C GLY A 342 -0.54 0.82 18.94
N CYS A 343 0.62 1.41 18.71
CA CYS A 343 1.25 2.33 19.67
C CYS A 343 1.75 3.58 18.93
N SER A 344 1.79 4.70 19.65
CA SER A 344 2.30 5.94 19.10
C SER A 344 3.79 5.86 18.78
N LEU A 345 4.17 6.35 17.61
CA LEU A 345 5.55 6.50 17.15
C LEU A 345 6.15 7.86 17.54
N LEU A 346 5.36 8.74 18.16
CA LEU A 346 5.81 10.07 18.57
C LEU A 346 7.07 10.04 19.46
N PRO A 347 7.24 9.10 20.42
CA PRO A 347 8.47 8.98 21.17
C PRO A 347 9.71 8.80 20.28
N LEU A 348 9.65 7.99 19.23
CA LEU A 348 10.76 7.80 18.28
C LEU A 348 11.07 9.08 17.51
N MET A 349 10.04 9.85 17.16
CA MET A 349 10.24 11.15 16.50
C MET A 349 10.91 12.18 17.42
N GLN A 350 10.77 12.01 18.75
CA GLN A 350 11.36 12.85 19.80
C GLN A 350 12.68 12.31 20.37
N ASP A 351 13.33 11.37 19.71
CA ASP A 351 14.55 10.68 20.16
C ASP A 351 14.41 9.95 21.50
N LYS A 352 13.18 9.57 21.86
CA LYS A 352 12.89 8.79 23.06
C LYS A 352 12.85 7.30 22.75
N PHE A 353 13.17 6.49 23.74
CA PHE A 353 13.09 5.05 23.60
C PHE A 353 11.64 4.58 23.45
N LEU A 354 11.41 3.72 22.46
CA LEU A 354 10.19 2.95 22.29
C LEU A 354 10.57 1.49 22.02
N LYS A 355 10.09 0.57 22.86
CA LYS A 355 10.34 -0.85 22.65
C LYS A 355 9.71 -1.33 21.36
N GLU A 356 10.50 -1.93 20.49
CA GLU A 356 10.00 -2.54 19.25
C GLU A 356 8.91 -3.58 19.54
N LYS A 357 7.85 -3.53 18.78
CA LYS A 357 6.74 -4.50 18.82
C LYS A 357 6.80 -5.41 17.60
N PRO A 358 6.61 -6.72 17.76
CA PRO A 358 6.50 -7.61 16.61
C PRO A 358 5.31 -7.21 15.71
N ALA A 359 5.52 -7.28 14.41
CA ALA A 359 4.46 -7.08 13.43
C ALA A 359 3.81 -8.43 13.11
N TYR A 360 2.50 -8.53 13.36
CA TYR A 360 1.69 -9.64 12.88
C TYR A 360 1.37 -9.43 11.40
N ILE A 361 1.50 -10.49 10.63
CA ILE A 361 1.22 -10.53 9.19
C ILE A 361 0.37 -11.74 8.87
N GLN A 362 -0.54 -11.60 7.90
CA GLN A 362 -1.29 -12.76 7.40
C GLN A 362 -1.42 -12.73 5.87
N ASN A 363 -1.58 -13.91 5.28
CA ASN A 363 -1.96 -14.00 3.88
C ASN A 363 -3.29 -13.29 3.65
N PRO A 364 -3.43 -12.63 2.49
CA PRO A 364 -4.75 -12.19 2.07
C PRO A 364 -5.69 -13.40 2.02
N PRO A 365 -6.95 -13.21 2.41
CA PRO A 365 -7.93 -14.26 2.30
C PRO A 365 -8.02 -14.78 0.86
N SER A 366 -8.02 -16.08 0.69
CA SER A 366 -8.17 -16.70 -0.62
C SER A 366 -9.65 -16.99 -0.88
N ILE A 367 -10.12 -16.63 -2.07
CA ILE A 367 -11.47 -16.96 -2.56
C ILE A 367 -11.64 -18.49 -2.76
N LYS A 368 -10.54 -19.23 -2.77
CA LYS A 368 -10.58 -20.70 -2.91
C LYS A 368 -11.04 -21.34 -1.60
N LYS A 369 -12.13 -22.09 -1.66
CA LYS A 369 -12.56 -23.01 -0.62
C LYS A 369 -11.38 -23.91 -0.23
N ASN A 370 -11.03 -23.96 1.07
CA ASN A 370 -9.90 -24.73 1.63
C ASN A 370 -8.50 -24.10 1.47
N SER A 371 -8.37 -22.79 1.23
CA SER A 371 -7.06 -22.17 1.35
C SER A 371 -6.56 -22.20 2.80
N LYS A 372 -5.31 -22.63 2.98
CA LYS A 372 -4.70 -22.69 4.29
C LYS A 372 -4.46 -21.28 4.81
N LYS A 373 -4.86 -21.01 6.04
CA LYS A 373 -4.56 -19.76 6.72
C LYS A 373 -3.07 -19.76 7.08
N ILE A 374 -2.34 -18.80 6.54
CA ILE A 374 -0.91 -18.62 6.80
C ILE A 374 -0.71 -17.30 7.52
N ILE A 375 0.02 -17.34 8.62
CA ILE A 375 0.32 -16.19 9.47
C ILE A 375 1.82 -16.06 9.65
N GLY A 376 2.26 -14.87 10.01
CA GLY A 376 3.66 -14.63 10.32
C GLY A 376 3.86 -13.56 11.38
N ILE A 377 5.06 -13.53 11.90
CA ILE A 377 5.55 -12.48 12.80
C ILE A 377 6.87 -11.97 12.25
N ARG A 378 7.01 -10.64 12.19
CA ARG A 378 8.20 -9.93 11.74
C ARG A 378 8.72 -9.01 12.83
N THR A 379 9.99 -9.09 13.09
CA THR A 379 10.78 -8.13 13.91
C THR A 379 11.95 -7.62 13.08
N SER A 380 12.68 -6.64 13.57
CA SER A 380 13.91 -6.16 12.89
C SER A 380 14.93 -7.28 12.63
N ASN A 381 14.93 -8.33 13.44
CA ASN A 381 15.94 -9.38 13.40
C ASN A 381 15.44 -10.72 12.89
N TYR A 382 14.14 -11.01 13.01
CA TYR A 382 13.58 -12.33 12.73
C TYR A 382 12.26 -12.24 11.97
N LYS A 383 12.02 -13.25 11.18
CA LYS A 383 10.72 -13.47 10.52
C LYS A 383 10.36 -14.94 10.62
N MET A 384 9.17 -15.21 11.10
CA MET A 384 8.59 -16.56 11.15
C MET A 384 7.28 -16.56 10.37
N ILE A 385 7.10 -17.60 9.56
CA ILE A 385 5.86 -17.85 8.80
C ILE A 385 5.42 -19.26 9.12
N LYS A 386 4.16 -19.43 9.51
CA LYS A 386 3.58 -20.73 9.83
C LYS A 386 2.15 -20.87 9.28
N GLN A 387 1.70 -22.10 9.17
CA GLN A 387 0.28 -22.39 8.96
C GLN A 387 -0.46 -22.14 10.27
N ALA A 388 -1.59 -21.42 10.25
CA ALA A 388 -2.28 -20.99 11.46
C ALA A 388 -2.79 -22.15 12.31
N ASP A 389 -3.35 -23.17 11.65
CA ASP A 389 -4.05 -24.29 12.27
C ASP A 389 -3.13 -25.50 12.54
N SER A 390 -1.82 -25.31 12.52
CA SER A 390 -0.84 -26.36 12.78
C SER A 390 0.46 -25.79 13.33
N ASP A 391 1.29 -26.63 13.94
CA ASP A 391 2.63 -26.24 14.39
C ASP A 391 3.67 -26.21 13.26
N LYS A 392 3.22 -26.42 12.02
CA LYS A 392 4.11 -26.42 10.86
C LYS A 392 4.65 -25.02 10.61
N ILE A 393 5.93 -24.82 10.92
CA ILE A 393 6.69 -23.66 10.51
C ILE A 393 7.06 -23.84 9.03
N LEU A 394 6.69 -22.86 8.20
CA LEU A 394 7.01 -22.83 6.77
C LEU A 394 8.36 -22.18 6.53
N GLU A 395 8.60 -21.06 7.20
CA GLU A 395 9.86 -20.32 7.11
C GLU A 395 10.24 -19.71 8.45
N LEU A 396 11.51 -19.83 8.79
CA LEU A 396 12.12 -19.14 9.93
C LEU A 396 13.51 -18.68 9.52
N TYR A 397 13.74 -17.40 9.49
CA TYR A 397 15.06 -16.85 9.18
C TYR A 397 15.39 -15.62 10.02
N LYS A 398 16.68 -15.48 10.27
CA LYS A 398 17.25 -14.27 10.83
C LYS A 398 17.43 -13.28 9.68
N ASP A 399 16.88 -12.09 9.85
CA ASP A 399 17.14 -11.01 8.91
C ASP A 399 18.64 -10.70 8.94
N ARG A 400 19.36 -11.18 7.96
CA ARG A 400 20.71 -10.70 7.74
C ARG A 400 20.51 -9.29 7.22
N LYS A 401 20.90 -8.29 8.01
CA LYS A 401 21.03 -6.92 7.53
C LYS A 401 21.62 -7.03 6.14
N SER A 402 20.84 -6.70 5.13
CA SER A 402 21.37 -6.57 3.78
C SER A 402 22.50 -5.56 3.91
N VAL A 403 23.72 -6.07 3.86
CA VAL A 403 24.91 -5.25 3.66
C VAL A 403 24.74 -4.72 2.25
N VAL A 404 24.28 -3.49 2.12
CA VAL A 404 24.29 -2.72 0.89
C VAL A 404 25.52 -1.86 0.93
#